data_d330599113422a142b742871a73828bd
#
_entry.id   d330599113422a142b742871a73828bd
#
_cell.length_a   1.000
_cell.length_b   1.000
_cell.length_c   1.000
_cell.angle_alpha   90.00
_cell.angle_beta   90.00
_cell.angle_gamma   90.00
#
_symmetry.space_group_name_H-M   'P 1'
#
loop_
_entity.id
_entity.type
_entity.pdbx_description
1 polymer ?
#
loop_
_entity_poly.entity_id
_entity_poly.type
_entity_poly.pdbx_seq_one_letter_code
_entity_poly.pdbx_strand_id
1 'polypeptide(L)'
;EDVVRDLLSIAGTDIVVVADDSGSMNQIADPTNTMNPKTRWEELQETLIKLAHLLLVVDHSDGFHVQFLNDPTWHEIHSKQHVETLFYGRQARGRTPLGARLRPLLSGQWHPKGHSNETELIVLVMTDGEPSDVTFDGLRQMVGSKKPSVFVTFLMCTEDDDVVEAYNRHVDRLPGVDITDDYVSEKREVEAHGKRLSYYKWMAKAVLGGKMPKYDHMDEKKGAGGGGCCVVS
;
A
#
# COMPACT_ATOMS: atom_id res chain seq x y z
N GLU A 1 -13.55 -17.53 0.62
CA GLU A 1 -14.73 -16.97 -0.09
C GLU A 1 -14.92 -15.49 0.19
N ASP A 2 -14.72 -15.00 1.43
CA ASP A 2 -14.92 -13.59 1.76
C ASP A 2 -13.93 -12.65 1.04
N VAL A 3 -12.66 -12.99 0.96
CA VAL A 3 -11.62 -12.17 0.31
C VAL A 3 -11.92 -11.93 -1.17
N VAL A 4 -12.36 -12.96 -1.89
CA VAL A 4 -12.70 -12.83 -3.32
C VAL A 4 -13.91 -11.92 -3.51
N ARG A 5 -14.94 -12.07 -2.67
CA ARG A 5 -16.11 -11.20 -2.71
C ARG A 5 -15.76 -9.75 -2.42
N ASP A 6 -14.88 -9.52 -1.45
CA ASP A 6 -14.46 -8.17 -1.08
C ASP A 6 -13.63 -7.52 -2.20
N LEU A 7 -12.73 -8.26 -2.83
CA LEU A 7 -12.00 -7.79 -4.01
C LEU A 7 -12.97 -7.49 -5.17
N LEU A 8 -13.96 -8.35 -5.42
CA LEU A 8 -14.98 -8.08 -6.43
C LEU A 8 -15.84 -6.85 -6.11
N SER A 9 -15.98 -6.49 -4.84
CA SER A 9 -16.77 -5.30 -4.44
C SER A 9 -16.09 -3.97 -4.77
N ILE A 10 -14.79 -3.98 -5.09
CA ILE A 10 -14.06 -2.80 -5.56
C ILE A 10 -13.93 -2.76 -7.08
N ALA A 11 -14.57 -3.68 -7.81
CA ALA A 11 -14.63 -3.62 -9.26
C ALA A 11 -15.23 -2.26 -9.70
N GLY A 12 -14.52 -1.55 -10.57
CA GLY A 12 -14.85 -0.18 -10.97
C GLY A 12 -14.35 0.93 -10.04
N THR A 13 -13.68 0.60 -8.93
CA THR A 13 -12.89 1.58 -8.17
C THR A 13 -11.53 1.77 -8.84
N ASP A 14 -11.14 3.02 -9.10
CA ASP A 14 -9.84 3.28 -9.69
C ASP A 14 -8.70 2.98 -8.70
N ILE A 15 -7.65 2.34 -9.19
CA ILE A 15 -6.49 1.97 -8.38
C ILE A 15 -5.24 2.61 -8.96
N VAL A 16 -4.46 3.24 -8.11
CA VAL A 16 -3.15 3.76 -8.46
C VAL A 16 -2.09 3.22 -7.50
N VAL A 17 -0.93 2.92 -8.05
CA VAL A 17 0.26 2.53 -7.28
C VAL A 17 1.30 3.63 -7.41
N VAL A 18 1.78 4.13 -6.29
CA VAL A 18 2.95 5.00 -6.18
C VAL A 18 4.10 4.14 -5.71
N ALA A 19 5.04 3.85 -6.61
CA ALA A 19 6.13 2.92 -6.38
C ALA A 19 7.44 3.66 -6.09
N ASP A 20 8.10 3.30 -5.02
CA ASP A 20 9.39 3.87 -4.64
C ASP A 20 10.50 3.33 -5.55
N ASP A 21 11.17 4.22 -6.24
CA ASP A 21 12.38 3.96 -7.03
C ASP A 21 13.59 4.72 -6.48
N SER A 22 13.60 5.03 -5.18
CA SER A 22 14.71 5.70 -4.51
C SER A 22 15.94 4.80 -4.35
N GLY A 23 17.08 5.40 -3.99
CA GLY A 23 18.34 4.68 -3.88
C GLY A 23 18.35 3.62 -2.77
N SER A 24 17.56 3.75 -1.70
CA SER A 24 17.43 2.78 -0.60
C SER A 24 16.83 1.45 -1.06
N MET A 25 16.00 1.45 -2.09
CA MET A 25 15.44 0.24 -2.68
C MET A 25 16.48 -0.76 -3.23
N ASN A 26 17.73 -0.36 -3.39
CA ASN A 26 18.82 -1.28 -3.72
C ASN A 26 19.34 -2.10 -2.52
N GLN A 27 18.88 -1.83 -1.30
CA GLN A 27 19.24 -2.61 -0.14
C GLN A 27 18.62 -4.00 -0.21
N ILE A 28 19.25 -4.99 0.45
CA ILE A 28 18.71 -6.33 0.59
C ILE A 28 17.44 -6.27 1.44
N ALA A 29 16.38 -6.87 0.95
CA ALA A 29 15.08 -6.86 1.60
C ALA A 29 15.06 -7.76 2.85
N ASP A 30 15.54 -8.99 2.72
CA ASP A 30 15.69 -9.94 3.84
C ASP A 30 17.16 -10.35 4.00
N PRO A 31 17.90 -9.75 4.94
CA PRO A 31 19.30 -10.11 5.20
C PRO A 31 19.50 -11.54 5.71
N THR A 32 18.45 -12.19 6.20
CA THR A 32 18.52 -13.57 6.68
C THR A 32 18.47 -14.59 5.55
N ASN A 33 17.94 -14.22 4.40
CA ASN A 33 17.89 -15.04 3.20
C ASN A 33 19.21 -14.98 2.41
N THR A 34 20.22 -15.73 2.89
CA THR A 34 21.55 -15.75 2.27
C THR A 34 21.62 -16.60 1.00
N MET A 35 20.65 -17.46 0.73
CA MET A 35 20.68 -18.36 -0.42
C MET A 35 20.21 -17.68 -1.71
N ASN A 36 19.27 -16.77 -1.62
CA ASN A 36 18.78 -16.01 -2.76
C ASN A 36 18.39 -14.59 -2.31
N PRO A 37 19.39 -13.76 -1.96
CA PRO A 37 19.12 -12.41 -1.49
C PRO A 37 18.52 -11.59 -2.62
N LYS A 38 17.42 -10.89 -2.31
CA LYS A 38 16.78 -9.93 -3.22
C LYS A 38 16.90 -8.56 -2.65
N THR A 39 16.98 -7.57 -3.53
CA THR A 39 16.82 -6.17 -3.15
C THR A 39 15.35 -5.84 -2.93
N ARG A 40 15.05 -4.79 -2.16
CA ARG A 40 13.71 -4.24 -2.01
C ARG A 40 13.08 -3.89 -3.36
N TRP A 41 13.91 -3.42 -4.30
CA TRP A 41 13.50 -3.14 -5.68
C TRP A 41 13.00 -4.38 -6.43
N GLU A 42 13.70 -5.50 -6.31
CA GLU A 42 13.30 -6.76 -6.92
C GLU A 42 12.02 -7.33 -6.27
N GLU A 43 11.87 -7.21 -4.95
CA GLU A 43 10.65 -7.60 -4.25
C GLU A 43 9.45 -6.72 -4.60
N LEU A 44 9.65 -5.41 -4.74
CA LEU A 44 8.63 -4.48 -5.20
C LEU A 44 8.16 -4.86 -6.60
N GLN A 45 9.09 -5.16 -7.53
CA GLN A 45 8.75 -5.62 -8.88
C GLN A 45 7.91 -6.89 -8.84
N GLU A 46 8.33 -7.91 -8.08
CA GLU A 46 7.59 -9.17 -7.96
C GLU A 46 6.20 -8.97 -7.35
N THR A 47 6.11 -8.14 -6.32
CA THR A 47 4.84 -7.80 -5.67
C THR A 47 3.91 -7.10 -6.65
N LEU A 48 4.41 -6.16 -7.43
CA LEU A 48 3.63 -5.44 -8.42
C LEU A 48 3.16 -6.36 -9.57
N ILE A 49 3.98 -7.31 -10.01
CA ILE A 49 3.57 -8.33 -10.99
C ILE A 49 2.43 -9.21 -10.47
N LYS A 50 2.51 -9.64 -9.21
CA LYS A 50 1.48 -10.46 -8.57
C LYS A 50 0.21 -9.64 -8.30
N LEU A 51 0.37 -8.39 -7.89
CA LEU A 51 -0.73 -7.45 -7.71
C LEU A 51 -1.46 -7.20 -9.03
N ALA A 52 -0.73 -6.99 -10.13
CA ALA A 52 -1.30 -6.87 -11.46
C ALA A 52 -2.14 -8.10 -11.83
N HIS A 53 -1.62 -9.30 -11.54
CA HIS A 53 -2.38 -10.51 -11.79
C HIS A 53 -3.68 -10.58 -10.98
N LEU A 54 -3.63 -10.18 -9.70
CA LEU A 54 -4.82 -10.14 -8.84
C LEU A 54 -5.85 -9.11 -9.33
N LEU A 55 -5.42 -7.88 -9.57
CA LEU A 55 -6.31 -6.77 -9.93
C LEU A 55 -6.96 -6.98 -11.30
N LEU A 56 -6.22 -7.47 -12.29
CA LEU A 56 -6.75 -7.74 -13.62
C LEU A 56 -7.71 -8.93 -13.67
N VAL A 57 -7.69 -9.82 -12.68
CA VAL A 57 -8.71 -10.88 -12.53
C VAL A 57 -10.00 -10.32 -11.93
N VAL A 58 -9.89 -9.32 -11.05
CA VAL A 58 -11.03 -8.70 -10.35
C VAL A 58 -11.72 -7.67 -11.24
N ASP A 59 -10.95 -6.86 -11.95
CA ASP A 59 -11.45 -5.85 -12.88
C ASP A 59 -10.85 -6.06 -14.28
N HIS A 60 -11.59 -6.76 -15.14
CA HIS A 60 -11.12 -7.14 -16.47
C HIS A 60 -11.01 -5.99 -17.47
N SER A 61 -11.50 -4.80 -17.15
CA SER A 61 -11.73 -3.78 -18.19
C SER A 61 -10.76 -2.61 -18.17
N ASP A 62 -10.40 -2.10 -17.00
CA ASP A 62 -9.81 -0.77 -16.93
C ASP A 62 -8.32 -0.75 -16.54
N GLY A 63 -7.77 -1.87 -16.00
CA GLY A 63 -6.39 -1.90 -15.51
C GLY A 63 -6.18 -1.01 -14.28
N PHE A 64 -4.94 -0.65 -14.00
CA PHE A 64 -4.57 0.28 -12.94
C PHE A 64 -3.37 1.12 -13.37
N HIS A 65 -3.07 2.18 -12.61
CA HIS A 65 -1.98 3.10 -12.95
C HIS A 65 -0.81 2.97 -11.98
N VAL A 66 0.40 3.08 -12.51
CA VAL A 66 1.64 3.10 -11.73
C VAL A 66 2.40 4.40 -12.00
N GLN A 67 2.90 5.04 -10.95
CA GLN A 67 3.85 6.14 -11.03
C GLN A 67 5.02 5.87 -10.09
N PHE A 68 6.24 6.15 -10.55
CA PHE A 68 7.42 6.10 -9.69
C PHE A 68 7.66 7.43 -8.98
N LEU A 69 8.28 7.38 -7.80
CA LEU A 69 8.57 8.59 -7.03
C LEU A 69 9.47 9.57 -7.79
N ASN A 70 10.45 9.06 -8.54
CA ASN A 70 11.41 9.89 -9.29
C ASN A 70 11.06 10.06 -10.77
N ASP A 71 9.92 9.49 -11.23
CA ASP A 71 9.40 9.65 -12.59
C ASP A 71 7.94 10.11 -12.54
N PRO A 72 7.60 11.33 -13.00
CA PRO A 72 6.23 11.84 -12.95
C PRO A 72 5.27 11.21 -13.96
N THR A 73 5.76 10.32 -14.82
CA THR A 73 4.94 9.67 -15.85
C THR A 73 3.98 8.67 -15.22
N TRP A 74 2.71 8.71 -15.60
CA TRP A 74 1.74 7.69 -15.29
C TRP A 74 1.78 6.58 -16.33
N HIS A 75 1.86 5.35 -15.85
CA HIS A 75 1.90 4.15 -16.67
C HIS A 75 0.63 3.34 -16.43
N GLU A 76 -0.12 3.10 -17.49
CA GLU A 76 -1.34 2.30 -17.44
C GLU A 76 -1.00 0.82 -17.59
N ILE A 77 -1.50 -0.01 -16.68
CA ILE A 77 -1.17 -1.44 -16.57
C ILE A 77 -2.38 -2.28 -16.90
N HIS A 78 -2.33 -3.01 -18.00
CA HIS A 78 -3.37 -3.94 -18.46
C HIS A 78 -2.89 -5.40 -18.50
N SER A 79 -1.65 -5.67 -18.12
CA SER A 79 -1.09 -7.03 -18.07
C SER A 79 0.16 -7.09 -17.20
N LYS A 80 0.53 -8.31 -16.77
CA LYS A 80 1.81 -8.51 -16.08
C LYS A 80 3.01 -8.14 -16.97
N GLN A 81 2.91 -8.34 -18.28
CA GLN A 81 3.94 -7.97 -19.24
C GLN A 81 4.17 -6.45 -19.27
N HIS A 82 3.12 -5.65 -19.05
CA HIS A 82 3.29 -4.20 -18.91
C HIS A 82 4.15 -3.87 -17.69
N VAL A 83 3.96 -4.57 -16.55
CA VAL A 83 4.81 -4.39 -15.36
C VAL A 83 6.24 -4.80 -15.66
N GLU A 84 6.47 -5.97 -16.23
CA GLU A 84 7.81 -6.46 -16.60
C GLU A 84 8.53 -5.46 -17.53
N THR A 85 7.83 -4.92 -18.51
CA THR A 85 8.35 -3.91 -19.44
C THR A 85 8.66 -2.59 -18.70
N LEU A 86 7.81 -2.20 -17.75
CA LEU A 86 7.96 -0.98 -16.95
C LEU A 86 9.28 -0.99 -16.15
N PHE A 87 9.68 -2.15 -15.65
CA PHE A 87 10.92 -2.32 -14.89
C PHE A 87 12.15 -2.59 -15.76
N TYR A 88 11.96 -2.95 -17.04
CA TYR A 88 13.09 -3.29 -17.92
C TYR A 88 14.05 -2.12 -18.10
N GLY A 89 15.30 -2.31 -17.68
CA GLY A 89 16.34 -1.29 -17.73
C GLY A 89 16.20 -0.15 -16.71
N ARG A 90 15.15 -0.14 -15.89
CA ARG A 90 14.98 0.83 -14.81
C ARG A 90 15.80 0.43 -13.60
N GLN A 91 16.41 1.39 -12.96
CA GLN A 91 17.21 1.21 -11.74
C GLN A 91 16.67 2.11 -10.64
N ALA A 92 16.62 1.60 -9.42
CA ALA A 92 16.29 2.39 -8.25
C ALA A 92 17.38 3.44 -7.99
N ARG A 93 16.98 4.73 -7.96
CA ARG A 93 17.87 5.86 -7.73
C ARG A 93 17.07 7.11 -7.37
N GLY A 94 17.70 8.02 -6.68
CA GLY A 94 17.06 9.29 -6.33
C GLY A 94 16.63 9.33 -4.87
N ARG A 95 15.72 10.23 -4.57
CA ARG A 95 15.15 10.46 -3.23
C ARG A 95 13.75 9.86 -3.13
N THR A 96 13.07 10.11 -2.02
CA THR A 96 11.71 9.65 -1.71
C THR A 96 10.72 10.82 -1.67
N PRO A 97 10.41 11.50 -2.80
CA PRO A 97 9.56 12.70 -2.83
C PRO A 97 8.07 12.33 -2.75
N LEU A 98 7.63 11.70 -1.65
CA LEU A 98 6.26 11.24 -1.43
C LEU A 98 5.23 12.36 -1.49
N GLY A 99 5.53 13.51 -0.87
CA GLY A 99 4.62 14.65 -0.85
C GLY A 99 4.25 15.16 -2.24
N ALA A 100 5.24 15.24 -3.13
CA ALA A 100 5.03 15.68 -4.50
C ALA A 100 4.13 14.73 -5.29
N ARG A 101 4.20 13.42 -5.04
CA ARG A 101 3.41 12.40 -5.75
C ARG A 101 2.02 12.25 -5.15
N LEU A 102 1.88 12.30 -3.83
CA LEU A 102 0.60 12.10 -3.15
C LEU A 102 -0.32 13.31 -3.23
N ARG A 103 0.20 14.53 -3.19
CA ARG A 103 -0.61 15.75 -3.16
C ARG A 103 -1.68 15.83 -4.25
N PRO A 104 -1.39 15.60 -5.56
CA PRO A 104 -2.42 15.66 -6.60
C PRO A 104 -3.49 14.58 -6.43
N LEU A 105 -3.12 13.36 -5.97
CA LEU A 105 -4.05 12.26 -5.73
C LEU A 105 -4.99 12.58 -4.56
N LEU A 106 -4.42 12.96 -3.43
CA LEU A 106 -5.16 13.21 -2.18
C LEU A 106 -6.11 14.41 -2.30
N SER A 107 -5.72 15.44 -3.06
CA SER A 107 -6.55 16.62 -3.32
C SER A 107 -7.59 16.39 -4.43
N GLY A 108 -7.49 15.30 -5.19
CA GLY A 108 -8.31 15.01 -6.37
C GLY A 108 -8.01 15.92 -7.56
N GLN A 109 -6.83 16.55 -7.59
CA GLN A 109 -6.35 17.28 -8.77
C GLN A 109 -5.99 16.35 -9.92
N TRP A 110 -5.64 15.10 -9.62
CA TRP A 110 -5.40 14.07 -10.60
C TRP A 110 -6.22 12.81 -10.28
N HIS A 111 -6.78 12.20 -11.31
CA HIS A 111 -7.53 10.96 -11.25
C HIS A 111 -7.41 10.22 -12.60
N PRO A 112 -7.30 8.88 -12.66
CA PRO A 112 -7.17 8.12 -13.91
C PRO A 112 -8.25 8.42 -14.95
N LYS A 113 -9.49 8.51 -14.51
CA LYS A 113 -10.66 8.78 -15.35
C LYS A 113 -11.03 10.26 -15.48
N GLY A 114 -10.08 11.15 -15.20
CA GLY A 114 -10.35 12.59 -15.19
C GLY A 114 -11.02 13.07 -13.89
N HIS A 115 -11.44 14.33 -13.84
CA HIS A 115 -11.92 15.00 -12.63
C HIS A 115 -13.35 14.60 -12.21
N SER A 116 -13.66 13.31 -12.11
CA SER A 116 -14.90 12.88 -11.48
C SER A 116 -14.73 12.95 -9.96
N ASN A 117 -15.41 13.90 -9.30
CA ASN A 117 -15.40 14.02 -7.84
C ASN A 117 -16.15 12.88 -7.12
N GLU A 118 -16.76 11.98 -7.87
CA GLU A 118 -17.65 10.94 -7.35
C GLU A 118 -17.01 9.54 -7.37
N THR A 119 -15.91 9.37 -8.11
CA THR A 119 -15.24 8.07 -8.21
C THR A 119 -14.31 7.85 -7.02
N GLU A 120 -14.41 6.69 -6.40
CA GLU A 120 -13.49 6.27 -5.36
C GLU A 120 -12.11 5.97 -5.95
N LEU A 121 -11.08 6.29 -5.22
CA LEU A 121 -9.69 6.05 -5.58
C LEU A 121 -8.98 5.29 -4.47
N ILE A 122 -8.38 4.16 -4.80
CA ILE A 122 -7.45 3.45 -3.92
C ILE A 122 -6.02 3.82 -4.34
N VAL A 123 -5.26 4.34 -3.40
CA VAL A 123 -3.85 4.69 -3.57
C VAL A 123 -3.01 3.72 -2.77
N LEU A 124 -2.26 2.86 -3.44
CA LEU A 124 -1.28 1.99 -2.83
C LEU A 124 0.11 2.63 -2.96
N VAL A 125 0.72 2.96 -1.84
CA VAL A 125 2.07 3.54 -1.76
C VAL A 125 3.03 2.45 -1.34
N MET A 126 3.95 2.07 -2.21
CA MET A 126 4.98 1.06 -1.92
C MET A 126 6.30 1.78 -1.70
N THR A 127 6.80 1.82 -0.47
CA THR A 127 8.00 2.59 -0.09
C THR A 127 8.79 1.88 1.02
N ASP A 128 10.09 2.14 1.07
CA ASP A 128 10.99 1.60 2.10
C ASP A 128 11.55 2.68 3.03
N GLY A 129 11.17 3.95 2.84
CA GLY A 129 11.86 5.04 3.49
C GLY A 129 11.00 6.23 3.92
N GLU A 130 11.65 7.12 4.64
CA GLU A 130 11.06 8.37 5.06
C GLU A 130 10.83 9.33 3.87
N PRO A 131 9.76 10.15 3.90
CA PRO A 131 9.58 11.19 2.90
C PRO A 131 10.75 12.17 2.87
N SER A 132 11.27 12.49 1.69
CA SER A 132 12.40 13.41 1.54
C SER A 132 12.00 14.87 1.28
N ASP A 133 10.73 15.11 0.98
CA ASP A 133 10.21 16.42 0.57
C ASP A 133 9.12 16.99 1.50
N VAL A 134 8.71 16.20 2.49
CA VAL A 134 7.80 16.59 3.58
C VAL A 134 8.25 15.94 4.88
N THR A 135 7.93 16.55 6.02
CA THR A 135 8.08 15.88 7.33
C THR A 135 6.92 14.90 7.57
N PHE A 136 7.03 13.99 8.53
CA PHE A 136 5.93 13.11 8.92
C PHE A 136 4.69 13.89 9.40
N ASP A 137 4.85 15.02 10.09
CA ASP A 137 3.73 15.89 10.45
C ASP A 137 3.09 16.52 9.21
N GLY A 138 3.89 16.93 8.22
CA GLY A 138 3.40 17.41 6.93
C GLY A 138 2.67 16.32 6.15
N LEU A 139 3.18 15.08 6.15
CA LEU A 139 2.53 13.92 5.56
C LEU A 139 1.20 13.64 6.25
N ARG A 140 1.18 13.62 7.60
CA ARG A 140 -0.04 13.47 8.41
C ARG A 140 -1.10 14.52 8.04
N GLN A 141 -0.71 15.78 7.97
CA GLN A 141 -1.65 16.87 7.60
C GLN A 141 -2.19 16.67 6.18
N MET A 142 -1.33 16.33 5.24
CA MET A 142 -1.70 16.13 3.84
C MET A 142 -2.64 14.93 3.68
N VAL A 143 -2.33 13.78 4.29
CA VAL A 143 -3.14 12.56 4.23
C VAL A 143 -4.45 12.75 5.01
N GLY A 144 -4.42 13.44 6.16
CA GLY A 144 -5.60 13.76 6.96
C GLY A 144 -6.58 14.72 6.28
N SER A 145 -6.10 15.52 5.32
CA SER A 145 -6.94 16.45 4.53
C SER A 145 -7.37 15.87 3.17
N LYS A 146 -7.11 14.60 2.91
CA LYS A 146 -7.51 13.93 1.66
C LYS A 146 -9.02 13.94 1.46
N LYS A 147 -9.46 13.81 0.22
CA LYS A 147 -10.88 13.63 -0.07
C LYS A 147 -11.42 12.34 0.58
N PRO A 148 -12.68 12.34 1.08
CA PRO A 148 -13.28 11.14 1.68
C PRO A 148 -13.36 9.93 0.73
N SER A 149 -13.41 10.17 -0.58
CA SER A 149 -13.43 9.12 -1.62
C SER A 149 -12.04 8.55 -1.95
N VAL A 150 -10.97 9.03 -1.30
CA VAL A 150 -9.61 8.54 -1.49
C VAL A 150 -9.21 7.67 -0.31
N PHE A 151 -8.82 6.44 -0.57
CA PHE A 151 -8.31 5.47 0.40
C PHE A 151 -6.81 5.26 0.14
N VAL A 152 -6.02 5.16 1.20
CA VAL A 152 -4.56 5.06 1.08
C VAL A 152 -4.07 3.87 1.88
N THR A 153 -3.26 3.02 1.27
CA THR A 153 -2.48 2.02 2.00
C THR A 153 -0.99 2.28 1.75
N PHE A 154 -0.23 2.39 2.81
CA PHE A 154 1.23 2.37 2.74
C PHE A 154 1.70 0.93 2.94
N LEU A 155 2.22 0.33 1.88
CA LEU A 155 2.86 -0.96 1.90
C LEU A 155 4.36 -0.76 2.13
N MET A 156 4.81 -1.14 3.31
CA MET A 156 6.20 -0.96 3.70
C MET A 156 7.07 -2.04 3.05
N CYS A 157 8.09 -1.61 2.32
CA CYS A 157 9.06 -2.48 1.65
C CYS A 157 10.36 -2.58 2.46
N THR A 158 10.26 -2.59 3.79
CA THR A 158 11.40 -2.55 4.71
C THR A 158 11.08 -3.29 6.01
N GLU A 159 12.10 -3.90 6.59
CA GLU A 159 12.08 -4.43 7.97
C GLU A 159 12.65 -3.42 8.99
N ASP A 160 12.86 -2.15 8.61
CA ASP A 160 13.34 -1.10 9.50
C ASP A 160 12.21 -0.64 10.42
N ASP A 161 12.24 -1.13 11.66
CA ASP A 161 11.22 -0.86 12.68
C ASP A 161 11.04 0.65 12.94
N ASP A 162 12.09 1.46 12.87
CA ASP A 162 12.01 2.91 13.11
C ASP A 162 11.18 3.60 12.02
N VAL A 163 11.34 3.17 10.77
CA VAL A 163 10.57 3.70 9.62
C VAL A 163 9.11 3.28 9.73
N VAL A 164 8.86 1.99 9.95
CA VAL A 164 7.49 1.44 10.08
C VAL A 164 6.76 2.10 11.25
N GLU A 165 7.42 2.21 12.44
CA GLU A 165 6.83 2.87 13.60
C GLU A 165 6.52 4.35 13.36
N ALA A 166 7.34 5.05 12.56
CA ALA A 166 7.08 6.44 12.21
C ALA A 166 5.78 6.57 11.38
N TYR A 167 5.55 5.70 10.39
CA TYR A 167 4.29 5.66 9.64
C TYR A 167 3.11 5.33 10.56
N ASN A 168 3.19 4.27 11.36
CA ASN A 168 2.16 3.86 12.31
C ASN A 168 1.78 4.99 13.27
N ARG A 169 2.76 5.71 13.80
CA ARG A 169 2.54 6.83 14.73
C ARG A 169 1.83 8.02 14.09
N HIS A 170 2.15 8.33 12.84
CA HIS A 170 1.71 9.58 12.23
C HIS A 170 0.47 9.43 11.36
N VAL A 171 0.30 8.32 10.62
CA VAL A 171 -0.75 8.23 9.59
C VAL A 171 -1.71 7.05 9.74
N ASP A 172 -1.36 5.98 10.43
CA ASP A 172 -2.17 4.77 10.54
C ASP A 172 -3.60 5.01 11.10
N ARG A 173 -3.74 5.90 12.07
CA ARG A 173 -5.03 6.21 12.71
C ARG A 173 -5.90 7.21 11.92
N LEU A 174 -5.51 7.56 10.72
CA LEU A 174 -6.29 8.48 9.90
C LEU A 174 -7.42 7.73 9.17
N PRO A 175 -8.63 8.31 9.07
CA PRO A 175 -9.74 7.65 8.39
C PRO A 175 -9.41 7.29 6.94
N GLY A 176 -9.62 6.03 6.57
CA GLY A 176 -9.37 5.55 5.21
C GLY A 176 -7.89 5.46 4.86
N VAL A 177 -7.06 5.18 5.87
CA VAL A 177 -5.62 4.90 5.74
C VAL A 177 -5.30 3.58 6.42
N ASP A 178 -4.36 2.85 5.89
CA ASP A 178 -3.82 1.61 6.44
C ASP A 178 -2.31 1.56 6.23
N ILE A 179 -1.60 0.94 7.16
CA ILE A 179 -0.19 0.59 7.03
C ILE A 179 -0.11 -0.94 6.98
N THR A 180 0.54 -1.45 5.96
CA THR A 180 0.74 -2.89 5.78
C THR A 180 2.24 -3.14 5.67
N ASP A 181 2.77 -3.98 6.53
CA ASP A 181 4.17 -4.37 6.49
C ASP A 181 4.48 -5.28 5.30
N ASP A 182 5.76 -5.52 5.03
CA ASP A 182 6.16 -6.54 4.07
C ASP A 182 5.55 -7.91 4.43
N TYR A 183 5.46 -8.82 3.45
CA TYR A 183 4.78 -10.10 3.66
C TYR A 183 5.37 -10.95 4.78
N VAL A 184 6.68 -10.90 4.99
CA VAL A 184 7.35 -11.75 5.99
C VAL A 184 7.05 -11.25 7.39
N SER A 185 7.15 -9.94 7.61
CA SER A 185 6.85 -9.27 8.88
C SER A 185 5.37 -9.40 9.23
N GLU A 186 4.46 -9.04 8.32
CA GLU A 186 3.01 -9.16 8.49
C GLU A 186 2.58 -10.60 8.79
N LYS A 187 3.15 -11.58 8.08
CA LYS A 187 2.87 -13.00 8.33
C LYS A 187 3.29 -13.42 9.73
N ARG A 188 4.46 -12.99 10.18
CA ARG A 188 4.98 -13.29 11.52
C ARG A 188 4.04 -12.75 12.60
N GLU A 189 3.55 -11.54 12.46
CA GLU A 189 2.61 -10.91 13.39
C GLU A 189 1.25 -11.62 13.41
N VAL A 190 0.66 -11.86 12.25
CA VAL A 190 -0.63 -12.58 12.14
C VAL A 190 -0.55 -13.99 12.70
N GLU A 191 0.56 -14.72 12.46
CA GLU A 191 0.78 -16.08 12.98
C GLU A 191 1.04 -16.07 14.49
N ALA A 192 1.68 -15.05 15.05
CA ALA A 192 1.83 -14.88 16.50
C ALA A 192 0.48 -14.74 17.23
N HIS A 193 -0.56 -14.29 16.54
CA HIS A 193 -1.93 -14.22 17.04
C HIS A 193 -2.78 -15.49 16.73
N GLY A 194 -2.13 -16.60 16.32
CA GLY A 194 -2.80 -17.88 15.99
C GLY A 194 -3.64 -17.87 14.71
N LYS A 195 -3.47 -16.87 13.90
CA LYS A 195 -4.12 -16.76 12.57
C LYS A 195 -3.16 -17.25 11.48
N ARG A 196 -3.66 -17.44 10.25
CA ARG A 196 -2.84 -17.76 9.08
C ARG A 196 -2.95 -16.67 8.04
N LEU A 197 -1.82 -16.20 7.55
CA LEU A 197 -1.75 -15.24 6.44
C LEU A 197 -1.17 -15.93 5.20
N SER A 198 -1.97 -16.04 4.13
CA SER A 198 -1.47 -16.40 2.81
C SER A 198 -1.04 -15.14 2.06
N TYR A 199 -0.16 -15.31 1.08
CA TYR A 199 0.29 -14.19 0.24
C TYR A 199 -0.88 -13.45 -0.42
N TYR A 200 -1.91 -14.16 -0.89
CA TYR A 200 -3.12 -13.55 -1.48
C TYR A 200 -3.94 -12.74 -0.47
N LYS A 201 -4.02 -13.19 0.78
CA LYS A 201 -4.69 -12.42 1.84
C LYS A 201 -3.92 -11.15 2.19
N TRP A 202 -2.60 -11.23 2.22
CA TRP A 202 -1.73 -10.07 2.43
C TRP A 202 -1.89 -9.05 1.29
N MET A 203 -1.89 -9.48 0.02
CA MET A 203 -2.15 -8.58 -1.09
C MET A 203 -3.55 -7.96 -1.03
N ALA A 204 -4.55 -8.74 -0.60
CA ALA A 204 -5.90 -8.20 -0.40
C ALA A 204 -5.94 -7.16 0.73
N LYS A 205 -5.21 -7.36 1.84
CA LYS A 205 -5.03 -6.35 2.90
C LYS A 205 -4.40 -5.09 2.29
N ALA A 206 -3.29 -5.22 1.57
CA ALA A 206 -2.63 -4.08 0.95
C ALA A 206 -3.55 -3.26 0.02
N VAL A 207 -4.50 -3.90 -0.67
CA VAL A 207 -5.45 -3.19 -1.56
C VAL A 207 -6.66 -2.66 -0.79
N LEU A 208 -7.16 -3.39 0.19
CA LEU A 208 -8.46 -3.13 0.83
C LEU A 208 -8.35 -2.47 2.21
N GLY A 209 -7.17 -2.50 2.86
CA GLY A 209 -6.99 -2.05 4.24
C GLY A 209 -7.49 -0.62 4.48
N GLY A 210 -7.04 0.31 3.68
CA GLY A 210 -7.51 1.69 3.79
C GLY A 210 -9.01 1.89 3.55
N LYS A 211 -9.68 0.99 2.81
CA LYS A 211 -11.10 1.07 2.49
C LYS A 211 -11.98 0.22 3.44
N MET A 212 -11.47 -0.91 3.90
CA MET A 212 -12.23 -1.90 4.66
C MET A 212 -11.58 -2.19 6.01
N PRO A 213 -12.11 -1.66 7.13
CA PRO A 213 -11.49 -1.80 8.46
C PRO A 213 -11.23 -3.24 8.92
N LYS A 214 -11.94 -4.23 8.37
CA LYS A 214 -11.72 -5.64 8.71
C LYS A 214 -10.36 -6.18 8.22
N TYR A 215 -9.75 -5.53 7.23
CA TYR A 215 -8.41 -5.87 6.74
C TYR A 215 -7.34 -5.13 7.52
N ASP A 216 -7.57 -3.88 7.87
CA ASP A 216 -6.76 -3.06 8.76
C ASP A 216 -6.53 -3.75 10.12
N HIS A 217 -7.57 -4.35 10.72
CA HIS A 217 -7.48 -5.05 12.01
C HIS A 217 -7.05 -6.53 11.94
N MET A 218 -6.50 -6.99 10.83
CA MET A 218 -6.11 -8.42 10.70
C MET A 218 -4.95 -8.82 11.61
N ASP A 219 -4.03 -7.93 11.86
CA ASP A 219 -2.84 -8.06 12.71
C ASP A 219 -3.09 -7.68 14.17
N GLU A 220 -4.16 -6.93 14.46
CA GLU A 220 -4.49 -6.56 15.82
C GLU A 220 -4.92 -7.76 16.68
N LYS A 221 -4.55 -7.73 17.98
CA LYS A 221 -5.11 -8.65 19.00
C LYS A 221 -6.61 -8.45 19.03
N LYS A 222 -7.38 -9.53 18.99
CA LYS A 222 -8.80 -9.49 19.39
C LYS A 222 -8.86 -8.83 20.77
N GLY A 223 -9.30 -7.60 20.84
CA GLY A 223 -9.48 -6.90 22.10
C GLY A 223 -10.29 -7.79 23.03
N ALA A 224 -9.77 -8.07 24.21
CA ALA A 224 -10.54 -8.67 25.28
C ALA A 224 -11.78 -7.79 25.44
N GLY A 225 -12.96 -8.36 25.16
CA GLY A 225 -14.22 -7.65 25.14
C GLY A 225 -14.32 -6.73 26.35
N GLY A 226 -14.49 -5.45 26.09
CA GLY A 226 -14.81 -4.48 27.11
C GLY A 226 -16.11 -4.87 27.79
N GLY A 227 -16.01 -5.56 28.91
CA GLY A 227 -17.11 -5.78 29.83
C GLY A 227 -17.60 -4.42 30.27
N GLY A 228 -18.66 -3.91 29.64
CA GLY A 228 -19.39 -2.76 30.14
C GLY A 228 -19.89 -3.09 31.54
N CYS A 229 -19.24 -2.54 32.54
CA CYS A 229 -19.75 -2.52 33.91
C CYS A 229 -20.90 -1.52 33.92
N CYS A 230 -22.13 -2.01 33.74
CA CYS A 230 -23.33 -1.27 34.14
C CYS A 230 -23.31 -1.17 35.65
N VAL A 231 -22.93 -0.04 36.19
CA VAL A 231 -23.23 0.34 37.56
C VAL A 231 -24.64 0.94 37.54
N VAL A 232 -25.60 0.16 38.00
CA VAL A 232 -26.92 0.64 38.39
C VAL A 232 -26.83 1.05 39.86
N SER A 233 -27.11 2.26 40.17
CA SER A 233 -27.66 2.69 41.43
C SER A 233 -28.29 4.04 41.27
#